data_c47bab12599ceb1fee717a03ccaed4c9
#
_entry.id   c47bab12599ceb1fee717a03ccaed4c9
#
_cell.length_a   1.000
_cell.length_b   1.000
_cell.length_c   1.000
_cell.angle_alpha   90.00
_cell.angle_beta   90.00
_cell.angle_gamma   90.00
#
_symmetry.space_group_name_H-M   'P 1'
#
loop_
_entity.id
_entity.type
_entity.pdbx_description
1 polymer ?
#
loop_
_entity_poly.entity_id
_entity_poly.type
_entity_poly.pdbx_seq_one_letter_code
_entity_poly.pdbx_strand_id
1 'polypeptide(L)'
;MCIRDRSNNAVLDNILTRRSCRAYTDRPVSKEDLDTILKAAIYAPSGMSRQSWQFTVIRKKENIQELAKVVRETLNRPDSYNFYDPNVIILASNEKDNTNGLADCACAMENMFLMAQELGIGSCWINQLKEICDEPQVRAELKKFGVPDNHIVWGIVDLGYAAQEPVCKEKNENVIVFAD
;
A
#
# COMPACT_ATOMS: atom_id res chain seq x y z
N MET A 1 -17.79 16.24 11.53
CA MET A 1 -18.98 15.41 11.25
C MET A 1 -18.88 14.99 9.80
N CYS A 2 -18.34 13.78 9.51
CA CYS A 2 -18.28 13.33 8.12
C CYS A 2 -19.72 13.15 7.64
N ILE A 3 -20.12 13.94 6.64
CA ILE A 3 -21.44 13.86 6.03
C ILE A 3 -21.52 12.47 5.37
N ARG A 4 -22.33 11.57 5.96
CA ARG A 4 -22.86 10.43 5.23
C ARG A 4 -23.86 11.00 4.22
N ASP A 5 -23.37 11.34 3.04
CA ASP A 5 -24.29 11.56 1.93
C ASP A 5 -25.01 10.22 1.69
N ARG A 6 -26.32 10.24 1.74
CA ARG A 6 -27.17 9.04 1.62
C ARG A 6 -27.29 8.62 0.15
N SER A 7 -26.18 8.58 -0.57
CA SER A 7 -26.16 7.89 -1.84
C SER A 7 -26.10 6.39 -1.53
N ASN A 8 -27.05 5.64 -2.00
CA ASN A 8 -27.11 4.19 -1.88
C ASN A 8 -26.06 3.53 -2.79
N ASN A 9 -24.83 4.10 -2.81
CA ASN A 9 -23.72 3.73 -3.68
C ASN A 9 -22.57 3.20 -2.83
N ALA A 10 -22.51 1.87 -2.68
CA ALA A 10 -21.51 1.19 -1.87
C ALA A 10 -20.06 1.55 -2.26
N VAL A 11 -19.80 1.80 -3.55
CA VAL A 11 -18.46 2.19 -4.01
C VAL A 11 -18.10 3.58 -3.49
N LEU A 12 -19.01 4.55 -3.59
CA LEU A 12 -18.78 5.89 -3.08
C LEU A 12 -18.62 5.89 -1.57
N ASP A 13 -19.45 5.16 -0.85
CA ASP A 13 -19.38 5.05 0.62
C ASP A 13 -18.04 4.47 1.06
N ASN A 14 -17.52 3.45 0.36
CA ASN A 14 -16.21 2.86 0.61
C ASN A 14 -15.08 3.89 0.39
N ILE A 15 -15.09 4.62 -0.73
CA ILE A 15 -14.12 5.68 -1.04
C ILE A 15 -14.16 6.78 0.03
N LEU A 16 -15.35 7.23 0.42
CA LEU A 16 -15.52 8.31 1.38
C LEU A 16 -15.11 7.92 2.81
N THR A 17 -15.19 6.63 3.17
CA THR A 17 -14.91 6.14 4.52
C THR A 17 -13.49 5.60 4.70
N ARG A 18 -12.82 5.18 3.62
CA ARG A 18 -11.45 4.68 3.68
C ARG A 18 -10.49 5.72 4.30
N ARG A 19 -9.65 5.26 5.24
CA ARG A 19 -8.63 6.08 5.92
C ARG A 19 -7.30 5.33 5.99
N SER A 20 -6.21 6.09 6.07
CA SER A 20 -4.89 5.50 6.37
C SER A 20 -4.82 5.09 7.84
N CYS A 21 -4.61 3.81 8.09
CA CYS A 21 -4.38 3.24 9.41
C CYS A 21 -2.87 3.23 9.71
N ARG A 22 -2.49 3.63 10.93
CA ARG A 22 -1.09 3.70 11.37
C ARG A 22 -0.88 3.10 12.77
N ALA A 23 -1.79 2.25 13.20
CA ALA A 23 -1.68 1.45 14.41
C ALA A 23 -2.51 0.18 14.22
N TYR A 24 -1.90 -0.95 14.41
CA TYR A 24 -2.50 -2.25 14.13
C TYR A 24 -2.53 -3.12 15.38
N THR A 25 -3.52 -4.03 15.44
CA THR A 25 -3.60 -5.08 16.46
C THR A 25 -2.78 -6.29 16.03
N ASP A 26 -2.55 -7.24 16.93
CA ASP A 26 -1.87 -8.50 16.62
C ASP A 26 -2.79 -9.53 15.90
N ARG A 27 -4.06 -9.17 15.63
CA ARG A 27 -5.00 -10.05 14.94
C ARG A 27 -4.51 -10.31 13.51
N PRO A 28 -4.26 -11.58 13.12
CA PRO A 28 -3.73 -11.87 11.80
C PRO A 28 -4.77 -11.61 10.69
N VAL A 29 -4.32 -11.09 9.57
CA VAL A 29 -5.13 -11.03 8.34
C VAL A 29 -5.25 -12.44 7.77
N SER A 30 -6.49 -12.87 7.47
CA SER A 30 -6.76 -14.19 6.93
C SER A 30 -6.17 -14.35 5.53
N LYS A 31 -5.89 -15.60 5.14
CA LYS A 31 -5.43 -15.87 3.76
C LYS A 31 -6.52 -15.52 2.74
N GLU A 32 -7.78 -15.79 3.05
CA GLU A 32 -8.92 -15.53 2.19
C GLU A 32 -9.11 -14.03 1.92
N ASP A 33 -9.05 -13.20 2.96
CA ASP A 33 -9.12 -11.75 2.83
C ASP A 33 -7.94 -11.22 2.00
N LEU A 34 -6.73 -11.74 2.26
CA LEU A 34 -5.53 -11.34 1.53
C LEU A 34 -5.62 -11.72 0.04
N ASP A 35 -6.09 -12.94 -0.29
CA ASP A 35 -6.31 -13.38 -1.67
C ASP A 35 -7.33 -12.47 -2.37
N THR A 36 -8.37 -12.02 -1.65
CA THR A 36 -9.39 -11.09 -2.18
C THR A 36 -8.79 -9.71 -2.47
N ILE A 37 -7.95 -9.18 -1.57
CA ILE A 37 -7.25 -7.92 -1.75
C ILE A 37 -6.29 -8.00 -2.95
N LEU A 38 -5.52 -9.08 -3.06
CA LEU A 38 -4.60 -9.29 -4.19
C LEU A 38 -5.33 -9.46 -5.52
N LYS A 39 -6.49 -10.10 -5.51
CA LYS A 39 -7.36 -10.18 -6.67
C LYS A 39 -7.80 -8.79 -7.14
N ALA A 40 -8.17 -7.90 -6.24
CA ALA A 40 -8.53 -6.52 -6.59
C ALA A 40 -7.35 -5.78 -7.25
N ALA A 41 -6.12 -6.02 -6.78
CA ALA A 41 -4.91 -5.41 -7.34
C ALA A 41 -4.70 -5.76 -8.82
N ILE A 42 -4.81 -7.04 -9.18
CA ILE A 42 -4.55 -7.50 -10.57
C ILE A 42 -5.64 -7.04 -11.57
N TYR A 43 -6.78 -6.54 -11.09
CA TYR A 43 -7.83 -5.96 -11.93
C TYR A 43 -7.68 -4.44 -12.11
N ALA A 44 -6.62 -3.84 -11.61
CA ALA A 44 -6.34 -2.44 -11.88
C ALA A 44 -5.97 -2.20 -13.35
N PRO A 45 -6.23 -1.01 -13.89
CA PRO A 45 -5.74 -0.65 -15.22
C PRO A 45 -4.22 -0.54 -15.21
N SER A 46 -3.58 -0.85 -16.34
CA SER A 46 -2.16 -0.61 -16.57
C SER A 46 -1.92 0.02 -17.93
N GLY A 47 -0.91 0.85 -18.05
CA GLY A 47 -0.55 1.51 -19.30
C GLY A 47 -0.30 0.47 -20.39
N MET A 48 -1.03 0.60 -21.52
CA MET A 48 -0.97 -0.31 -22.67
C MET A 48 -1.23 -1.79 -22.31
N SER A 49 -1.91 -2.07 -21.19
CA SER A 49 -2.12 -3.43 -20.65
C SER A 49 -0.82 -4.20 -20.41
N ARG A 50 0.27 -3.51 -20.11
CA ARG A 50 1.61 -4.12 -19.97
C ARG A 50 1.69 -5.08 -18.78
N GLN A 51 0.99 -4.77 -17.67
CA GLN A 51 0.89 -5.61 -16.46
C GLN A 51 2.25 -6.16 -15.97
N SER A 52 3.32 -5.38 -16.12
CA SER A 52 4.70 -5.74 -15.73
C SER A 52 4.98 -5.55 -14.23
N TRP A 53 3.93 -5.31 -13.43
CA TRP A 53 4.02 -5.24 -11.99
C TRP A 53 4.24 -6.59 -11.33
N GLN A 54 4.79 -6.54 -10.12
CA GLN A 54 4.82 -7.67 -9.20
C GLN A 54 4.35 -7.20 -7.82
N PHE A 55 3.52 -8.02 -7.17
CA PHE A 55 3.07 -7.81 -5.79
C PHE A 55 3.72 -8.86 -4.90
N THR A 56 4.70 -8.44 -4.11
CA THR A 56 5.43 -9.32 -3.19
C THR A 56 4.84 -9.21 -1.79
N VAL A 57 4.28 -10.31 -1.28
CA VAL A 57 3.57 -10.36 0.01
C VAL A 57 4.51 -10.86 1.10
N ILE A 58 4.68 -10.08 2.17
CA ILE A 58 5.46 -10.44 3.35
C ILE A 58 4.54 -10.50 4.57
N ARG A 59 4.46 -11.69 5.20
CA ARG A 59 3.56 -11.97 6.33
C ARG A 59 4.30 -12.29 7.62
N LYS A 60 5.58 -12.67 7.55
CA LYS A 60 6.37 -12.95 8.74
C LYS A 60 6.82 -11.66 9.37
N LYS A 61 6.47 -11.44 10.64
CA LYS A 61 6.77 -10.22 11.37
C LYS A 61 8.28 -9.91 11.38
N GLU A 62 9.09 -10.95 11.55
CA GLU A 62 10.55 -10.82 11.54
C GLU A 62 11.07 -10.25 10.21
N ASN A 63 10.52 -10.71 9.08
CA ASN A 63 10.90 -10.24 7.74
C ASN A 63 10.46 -8.78 7.51
N ILE A 64 9.26 -8.41 8.00
CA ILE A 64 8.76 -7.03 7.94
C ILE A 64 9.69 -6.10 8.73
N GLN A 65 10.05 -6.51 9.94
CA GLN A 65 10.93 -5.73 10.82
C GLN A 65 12.36 -5.63 10.26
N GLU A 66 12.88 -6.69 9.64
CA GLU A 66 14.21 -6.66 9.00
C GLU A 66 14.23 -5.67 7.83
N LEU A 67 13.23 -5.70 6.96
CA LEU A 67 13.10 -4.72 5.87
C LEU A 67 12.93 -3.29 6.42
N ALA A 68 12.09 -3.10 7.44
CA ALA A 68 11.90 -1.80 8.07
C ALA A 68 13.20 -1.26 8.68
N LYS A 69 14.02 -2.13 9.30
CA LYS A 69 15.33 -1.79 9.83
C LYS A 69 16.27 -1.30 8.73
N VAL A 70 16.39 -2.05 7.63
CA VAL A 70 17.26 -1.67 6.50
C VAL A 70 16.84 -0.32 5.91
N VAL A 71 15.53 -0.10 5.73
CA VAL A 71 15.00 1.20 5.25
C VAL A 71 15.28 2.32 6.26
N ARG A 72 15.08 2.07 7.54
CA ARG A 72 15.35 3.01 8.62
C ARG A 72 16.81 3.46 8.63
N GLU A 73 17.73 2.50 8.58
CA GLU A 73 19.19 2.77 8.59
C GLU A 73 19.62 3.53 7.33
N THR A 74 19.10 3.14 6.16
CA THR A 74 19.42 3.82 4.88
C THR A 74 18.94 5.26 4.86
N LEU A 75 17.77 5.54 5.45
CA LEU A 75 17.16 6.88 5.47
C LEU A 75 17.47 7.68 6.75
N ASN A 76 18.30 7.18 7.66
CA ASN A 76 18.59 7.79 8.96
C ASN A 76 17.30 8.16 9.73
N ARG A 77 16.33 7.24 9.75
CA ARG A 77 15.09 7.42 10.51
C ARG A 77 15.27 7.04 11.98
N PRO A 78 14.41 7.56 12.88
CA PRO A 78 14.43 7.17 14.30
C PRO A 78 14.27 5.67 14.51
N ASP A 79 14.81 5.15 15.63
CA ASP A 79 14.71 3.72 16.00
C ASP A 79 13.28 3.20 16.11
N SER A 80 12.31 4.07 16.34
CA SER A 80 10.88 3.73 16.38
C SER A 80 10.27 3.47 15.00
N TYR A 81 10.99 3.73 13.90
CA TYR A 81 10.47 3.50 12.56
C TYR A 81 10.34 2.01 12.25
N ASN A 82 9.15 1.52 11.96
CA ASN A 82 8.82 0.11 11.78
C ASN A 82 7.66 -0.14 10.80
N PHE A 83 7.39 0.76 9.84
CA PHE A 83 6.22 0.71 8.96
C PHE A 83 4.88 0.72 9.72
N TYR A 84 4.82 1.29 10.94
CA TYR A 84 3.65 1.23 11.84
C TYR A 84 3.31 -0.17 12.35
N ASP A 85 4.22 -1.14 12.24
CA ASP A 85 4.11 -2.52 12.74
C ASP A 85 2.88 -3.29 12.23
N PRO A 86 2.65 -3.36 10.89
CA PRO A 86 1.50 -4.05 10.31
C PRO A 86 1.63 -5.58 10.39
N ASN A 87 0.50 -6.28 10.19
CA ASN A 87 0.50 -7.76 10.13
C ASN A 87 1.00 -8.30 8.79
N VAL A 88 0.79 -7.54 7.71
CA VAL A 88 1.19 -7.90 6.35
C VAL A 88 1.66 -6.63 5.64
N ILE A 89 2.70 -6.78 4.83
CA ILE A 89 3.05 -5.77 3.83
C ILE A 89 3.01 -6.37 2.43
N ILE A 90 2.62 -5.56 1.44
CA ILE A 90 2.67 -5.91 0.04
C ILE A 90 3.55 -4.89 -0.67
N LEU A 91 4.66 -5.34 -1.25
CA LEU A 91 5.52 -4.50 -2.07
C LEU A 91 4.95 -4.44 -3.49
N ALA A 92 4.49 -3.27 -3.92
CA ALA A 92 4.05 -3.04 -5.29
C ALA A 92 5.24 -2.55 -6.12
N SER A 93 5.77 -3.41 -6.99
CA SER A 93 6.93 -3.12 -7.83
C SER A 93 6.62 -3.24 -9.31
N ASN A 94 7.39 -2.54 -10.14
CA ASN A 94 7.25 -2.58 -11.59
C ASN A 94 8.63 -2.42 -12.25
N GLU A 95 8.74 -2.84 -13.49
CA GLU A 95 9.96 -2.71 -14.29
C GLU A 95 10.43 -1.26 -14.37
N LYS A 96 11.74 -1.04 -14.25
CA LYS A 96 12.39 0.29 -14.28
C LYS A 96 12.17 1.03 -15.59
N ASP A 97 12.04 0.31 -16.70
CA ASP A 97 11.81 0.86 -18.03
C ASP A 97 10.33 1.13 -18.34
N ASN A 98 9.41 0.72 -17.46
CA ASN A 98 8.00 1.07 -17.60
C ASN A 98 7.75 2.50 -17.10
N THR A 99 7.61 3.44 -18.04
CA THR A 99 7.32 4.85 -17.74
C THR A 99 6.00 5.07 -16.99
N ASN A 100 5.07 4.11 -17.06
CA ASN A 100 3.81 4.11 -16.30
C ASN A 100 3.92 3.34 -14.98
N GLY A 101 5.09 2.81 -14.62
CA GLY A 101 5.24 1.90 -13.49
C GLY A 101 4.69 2.41 -12.16
N LEU A 102 4.90 3.70 -11.86
CA LEU A 102 4.30 4.34 -10.68
C LEU A 102 2.77 4.40 -10.77
N ALA A 103 2.24 4.86 -11.91
CA ALA A 103 0.78 5.01 -12.09
C ALA A 103 0.08 3.65 -12.02
N ASP A 104 0.62 2.64 -12.70
CA ASP A 104 0.10 1.28 -12.68
C ASP A 104 0.06 0.72 -11.25
N CYS A 105 1.18 0.83 -10.51
CA CYS A 105 1.24 0.40 -9.11
C CYS A 105 0.29 1.20 -8.21
N ALA A 106 0.15 2.51 -8.42
CA ALA A 106 -0.74 3.35 -7.63
C ALA A 106 -2.21 2.94 -7.82
N CYS A 107 -2.65 2.67 -9.06
CA CYS A 107 -3.99 2.16 -9.33
C CYS A 107 -4.24 0.81 -8.65
N ALA A 108 -3.26 -0.11 -8.72
CA ALA A 108 -3.37 -1.41 -8.08
C ALA A 108 -3.42 -1.30 -6.55
N MET A 109 -2.60 -0.42 -5.95
CA MET A 109 -2.61 -0.18 -4.50
C MET A 109 -3.92 0.45 -4.04
N GLU A 110 -4.51 1.40 -4.80
CA GLU A 110 -5.82 1.97 -4.44
C GLU A 110 -6.92 0.90 -4.45
N ASN A 111 -6.92 -0.02 -5.43
CA ASN A 111 -7.84 -1.15 -5.42
C ASN A 111 -7.64 -2.02 -4.16
N MET A 112 -6.38 -2.26 -3.73
CA MET A 112 -6.10 -2.98 -2.48
C MET A 112 -6.65 -2.24 -1.26
N PHE A 113 -6.48 -0.91 -1.20
CA PHE A 113 -6.97 -0.09 -0.08
C PHE A 113 -8.49 -0.08 0.02
N LEU A 114 -9.18 0.02 -1.10
CA LEU A 114 -10.64 -0.02 -1.14
C LEU A 114 -11.17 -1.40 -0.76
N MET A 115 -10.53 -2.48 -1.24
CA MET A 115 -10.92 -3.83 -0.87
C MET A 115 -10.63 -4.13 0.61
N ALA A 116 -9.50 -3.67 1.15
CA ALA A 116 -9.19 -3.79 2.56
C ALA A 116 -10.24 -3.07 3.43
N GLN A 117 -10.64 -1.85 3.03
CA GLN A 117 -11.70 -1.09 3.70
C GLN A 117 -13.03 -1.85 3.73
N GLU A 118 -13.44 -2.47 2.62
CA GLU A 118 -14.66 -3.29 2.53
C GLU A 118 -14.62 -4.49 3.47
N LEU A 119 -13.44 -5.09 3.65
CA LEU A 119 -13.21 -6.22 4.54
C LEU A 119 -12.98 -5.82 6.01
N GLY A 120 -13.05 -4.53 6.34
CA GLY A 120 -12.78 -4.03 7.69
C GLY A 120 -11.31 -4.10 8.10
N ILE A 121 -10.39 -4.17 7.12
CA ILE A 121 -8.95 -4.21 7.31
C ILE A 121 -8.38 -2.81 7.09
N GLY A 122 -7.62 -2.32 8.08
CA GLY A 122 -6.90 -1.06 7.98
C GLY A 122 -5.74 -1.16 6.99
N SER A 123 -5.48 -0.07 6.28
CA SER A 123 -4.39 -0.01 5.31
C SER A 123 -3.66 1.33 5.33
N CYS A 124 -2.40 1.34 4.90
CA CYS A 124 -1.62 2.56 4.74
C CYS A 124 -0.64 2.41 3.57
N TRP A 125 -0.41 3.52 2.85
CA TRP A 125 0.65 3.61 1.85
C TRP A 125 1.96 4.03 2.50
N ILE A 126 3.02 3.22 2.35
CA ILE A 126 4.40 3.57 2.71
C ILE A 126 5.20 3.82 1.44
N ASN A 127 5.88 4.96 1.35
CA ASN A 127 6.46 5.48 0.11
C ASN A 127 8.00 5.54 0.10
N GLN A 128 8.69 4.98 1.08
CA GLN A 128 10.11 5.20 1.28
C GLN A 128 11.02 4.40 0.35
N LEU A 129 10.57 3.26 -0.21
CA LEU A 129 11.44 2.38 -0.98
C LEU A 129 11.80 2.90 -2.37
N LYS A 130 10.93 3.67 -3.02
CA LYS A 130 11.08 4.03 -4.44
C LYS A 130 12.41 4.70 -4.80
N GLU A 131 12.95 5.51 -3.89
CA GLU A 131 14.17 6.29 -4.11
C GLU A 131 15.45 5.56 -3.65
N ILE A 132 15.30 4.50 -2.85
CA ILE A 132 16.41 3.77 -2.26
C ILE A 132 16.48 2.30 -2.70
N CYS A 133 15.63 1.88 -3.63
CA CYS A 133 15.60 0.49 -4.10
C CYS A 133 16.96 -0.03 -4.57
N ASP A 134 17.80 0.83 -5.14
CA ASP A 134 19.10 0.44 -5.71
C ASP A 134 20.26 0.64 -4.73
N GLU A 135 20.01 1.13 -3.52
CA GLU A 135 21.01 1.09 -2.45
C GLU A 135 21.38 -0.37 -2.15
N PRO A 136 22.69 -0.72 -2.12
CA PRO A 136 23.11 -2.13 -2.08
C PRO A 136 22.46 -2.96 -0.97
N GLN A 137 22.33 -2.40 0.25
CA GLN A 137 21.72 -3.08 1.39
C GLN A 137 20.21 -3.27 1.21
N VAL A 138 19.51 -2.30 0.60
CA VAL A 138 18.06 -2.38 0.34
C VAL A 138 17.82 -3.39 -0.78
N ARG A 139 18.59 -3.34 -1.86
CA ARG A 139 18.48 -4.27 -2.98
C ARG A 139 18.74 -5.71 -2.54
N ALA A 140 19.74 -5.93 -1.70
CA ALA A 140 20.04 -7.25 -1.13
C ALA A 140 18.84 -7.80 -0.33
N GLU A 141 18.17 -6.94 0.46
CA GLU A 141 17.00 -7.33 1.23
C GLU A 141 15.79 -7.63 0.33
N LEU A 142 15.50 -6.75 -0.63
CA LEU A 142 14.41 -6.95 -1.60
C LEU A 142 14.58 -8.24 -2.40
N LYS A 143 15.81 -8.61 -2.73
CA LYS A 143 16.14 -9.85 -3.45
C LYS A 143 15.80 -11.10 -2.63
N LYS A 144 15.99 -11.09 -1.31
CA LYS A 144 15.57 -12.21 -0.43
C LYS A 144 14.06 -12.50 -0.54
N PHE A 145 13.26 -11.46 -0.81
CA PHE A 145 11.81 -11.58 -0.97
C PHE A 145 11.37 -11.81 -2.43
N GLY A 146 12.32 -11.97 -3.35
CA GLY A 146 12.02 -12.25 -4.76
C GLY A 146 11.60 -11.04 -5.59
N VAL A 147 11.92 -9.82 -5.14
CA VAL A 147 11.74 -8.62 -5.97
C VAL A 147 12.83 -8.59 -7.03
N PRO A 148 12.49 -8.52 -8.35
CA PRO A 148 13.48 -8.53 -9.43
C PRO A 148 14.42 -7.31 -9.38
N ASP A 149 15.68 -7.52 -9.80
CA ASP A 149 16.69 -6.45 -9.80
C ASP A 149 16.34 -5.30 -10.76
N ASN A 150 15.56 -5.59 -11.80
CA ASN A 150 15.06 -4.59 -12.75
C ASN A 150 13.74 -3.93 -12.33
N HIS A 151 13.26 -4.16 -11.09
CA HIS A 151 12.07 -3.49 -10.56
C HIS A 151 12.41 -2.36 -9.59
N ILE A 152 11.54 -1.34 -9.58
CA ILE A 152 11.41 -0.35 -8.51
C ILE A 152 10.18 -0.71 -7.67
N VAL A 153 10.31 -0.71 -6.35
CA VAL A 153 9.15 -0.78 -5.44
C VAL A 153 8.56 0.62 -5.32
N TRP A 154 7.45 0.87 -5.99
CA TRP A 154 6.78 2.17 -6.04
C TRP A 154 5.98 2.51 -4.78
N GLY A 155 5.63 1.50 -4.01
CA GLY A 155 4.98 1.67 -2.72
C GLY A 155 4.83 0.35 -1.97
N ILE A 156 4.58 0.48 -0.67
CA ILE A 156 4.22 -0.64 0.19
C ILE A 156 2.79 -0.42 0.66
N VAL A 157 1.98 -1.47 0.61
CA VAL A 157 0.66 -1.53 1.24
C VAL A 157 0.80 -2.20 2.59
N ASP A 158 0.63 -1.44 3.67
CA ASP A 158 0.48 -2.01 5.01
C ASP A 158 -0.95 -2.49 5.21
N LEU A 159 -1.12 -3.66 5.83
CA LEU A 159 -2.42 -4.25 6.14
C LEU A 159 -2.45 -4.80 7.57
N GLY A 160 -3.58 -4.60 8.24
CA GLY A 160 -3.85 -5.14 9.57
C GLY A 160 -5.15 -4.60 10.14
N TYR A 161 -5.65 -5.17 11.22
CA TYR A 161 -6.83 -4.63 11.92
C TYR A 161 -6.44 -3.41 12.75
N ALA A 162 -7.18 -2.31 12.58
CA ALA A 162 -6.88 -1.06 13.26
C ALA A 162 -6.96 -1.18 14.79
N ALA A 163 -5.90 -0.72 15.49
CA ALA A 163 -5.86 -0.67 16.95
C ALA A 163 -6.57 0.58 17.51
N GLN A 164 -6.82 1.57 16.66
CA GLN A 164 -7.52 2.81 17.00
C GLN A 164 -8.27 3.34 15.77
N GLU A 165 -9.32 4.11 16.00
CA GLU A 165 -10.08 4.74 14.91
C GLU A 165 -9.18 5.68 14.10
N PRO A 166 -9.10 5.49 12.75
CA PRO A 166 -8.31 6.38 11.91
C PRO A 166 -8.91 7.79 11.87
N VAL A 167 -8.04 8.80 11.93
CA VAL A 167 -8.46 10.20 11.92
C VAL A 167 -9.03 10.61 10.57
N CYS A 168 -10.24 11.16 10.56
CA CYS A 168 -10.81 11.81 9.40
C CYS A 168 -10.20 13.21 9.24
N LYS A 169 -9.66 13.51 8.04
CA LYS A 169 -9.18 14.86 7.69
C LYS A 169 -10.16 15.51 6.73
N GLU A 170 -10.32 16.83 6.87
CA GLU A 170 -11.07 17.63 5.91
C GLU A 170 -10.49 17.47 4.51
N LYS A 171 -11.36 17.51 3.50
CA LYS A 171 -10.99 17.48 2.09
C LYS A 171 -11.07 18.89 1.52
N ASN A 172 -10.12 19.21 0.65
CA ASN A 172 -10.18 20.43 -0.12
C ASN A 172 -11.13 20.21 -1.31
N GLU A 173 -12.31 20.81 -1.25
CA GLU A 173 -13.33 20.72 -2.30
C GLU A 173 -13.11 21.73 -3.43
N ASN A 174 -12.21 22.71 -3.25
CA ASN A 174 -11.93 23.79 -4.20
C ASN A 174 -10.90 23.38 -5.28
N VAL A 175 -10.83 22.10 -5.61
CA VAL A 175 -9.88 21.56 -6.60
C VAL A 175 -10.54 21.17 -7.92
N ILE A 176 -11.85 21.36 -8.03
CA ILE A 176 -12.63 20.99 -9.22
C ILE A 176 -12.90 22.26 -10.03
N VAL A 177 -12.51 22.23 -11.30
CA VAL A 177 -12.77 23.31 -12.25
C VAL A 177 -13.57 22.73 -13.41
N PHE A 178 -14.70 23.37 -13.72
CA PHE A 178 -15.48 23.09 -14.93
C PHE A 178 -15.03 24.09 -16.01
N ALA A 179 -14.52 23.57 -17.12
CA ALA A 179 -14.12 24.36 -18.29
C ALA A 179 -15.15 24.07 -19.39
N ASP A 180 -16.18 24.91 -19.45
CA ASP A 180 -17.28 24.83 -20.41
C ASP A 180 -16.92 25.60 -21.72
#